data_b94fd767a9d8801764616788f61e8c3a
#
_entry.id   b94fd767a9d8801764616788f61e8c3a
#
_cell.length_a   1.000
_cell.length_b   1.000
_cell.length_c   1.000
_cell.angle_alpha   90.00
_cell.angle_beta   90.00
_cell.angle_gamma   90.00
#
_symmetry.space_group_name_H-M   'P 1'
#
loop_
_entity.id
_entity.type
_entity.pdbx_description
1 polymer ?
#
loop_
_entity_poly.entity_id
_entity_poly.type
_entity_poly.pdbx_seq_one_letter_code
_entity_poly.pdbx_strand_id
1 'polypeptide(L)'
;MTNSNFEDSQTNSVSNNPVYSVGEFSHVIKKLVETNFSYVRIRGEISRPSFPGSGHVYFTLKDADGTIAAIIWKYTIPRLSVKPEEGMEVICTGKITTFAGQSKYQIIVDNMEVAGEGALLKMLEDRRKKLLAEGLFNPEHKKPIPYLPEIIAVITSPSGAVIKDILHRLSDRFPSHVYIWPVAVQGEESAKQVSNAIDQLNQLSKETNVKRPDLIIVARGGGSLEDLWSFNEEIVVRSVFNSTIPIISAVGHETDTTLIDFVSDLRAPTPTGAA
;
A
#
# COMPACT_ATOMS: atom_id res chain seq x y z
N MET A 1 -25.75 -0.08 88.15
CA MET A 1 -27.10 -0.01 87.61
C MET A 1 -27.19 1.22 86.76
N THR A 2 -27.12 1.11 85.49
CA THR A 2 -27.64 2.03 84.47
C THR A 2 -27.34 1.43 83.10
N ASN A 3 -28.38 0.92 82.48
CA ASN A 3 -28.40 0.46 81.10
C ASN A 3 -28.28 1.70 80.18
N SER A 4 -27.36 1.67 79.26
CA SER A 4 -27.28 2.53 78.09
C SER A 4 -27.61 1.72 76.85
N ASN A 5 -28.80 1.90 76.33
CA ASN A 5 -29.23 1.40 75.02
C ASN A 5 -28.46 2.15 73.95
N PHE A 6 -27.68 1.43 73.13
CA PHE A 6 -27.22 1.91 71.88
C PHE A 6 -28.31 1.59 70.84
N GLU A 7 -29.01 2.62 70.40
CA GLU A 7 -29.87 2.57 69.21
C GLU A 7 -28.97 2.57 67.96
N ASP A 8 -29.05 1.51 67.28
CA ASP A 8 -28.39 1.28 66.00
C ASP A 8 -29.23 2.00 64.92
N SER A 9 -28.87 3.26 64.60
CA SER A 9 -29.46 4.00 63.49
C SER A 9 -28.93 3.52 62.20
N GLN A 10 -29.49 2.47 61.62
CA GLN A 10 -29.30 2.13 60.21
C GLN A 10 -29.89 3.22 59.34
N THR A 11 -29.07 4.16 58.88
CA THR A 11 -29.40 5.07 57.80
C THR A 11 -29.51 4.28 56.53
N ASN A 12 -30.73 3.88 56.16
CA ASN A 12 -31.08 3.43 54.83
C ASN A 12 -30.86 4.60 53.85
N SER A 13 -29.66 4.72 53.26
CA SER A 13 -29.46 5.55 52.11
C SER A 13 -30.20 4.91 50.93
N VAL A 14 -31.41 5.33 50.69
CA VAL A 14 -32.14 5.02 49.47
C VAL A 14 -31.30 5.60 48.32
N SER A 15 -30.59 4.76 47.61
CA SER A 15 -29.85 5.18 46.42
C SER A 15 -30.88 5.70 45.40
N ASN A 16 -30.81 6.98 45.10
CA ASN A 16 -31.72 7.65 44.17
C ASN A 16 -31.33 7.28 42.67
N ASN A 17 -30.72 6.13 42.48
CA ASN A 17 -30.36 5.63 41.17
C ASN A 17 -31.58 4.99 40.49
N PRO A 18 -31.93 5.44 39.29
CA PRO A 18 -33.07 4.88 38.57
C PRO A 18 -32.80 3.42 38.22
N VAL A 19 -33.81 2.57 38.40
CA VAL A 19 -33.77 1.17 37.99
C VAL A 19 -34.20 1.09 36.53
N TYR A 20 -33.31 0.55 35.66
CA TYR A 20 -33.59 0.33 34.24
C TYR A 20 -33.79 -1.17 33.96
N SER A 21 -34.67 -1.48 33.04
CA SER A 21 -34.61 -2.80 32.38
C SER A 21 -33.37 -2.90 31.48
N VAL A 22 -32.95 -4.12 31.12
CA VAL A 22 -31.80 -4.34 30.24
C VAL A 22 -31.98 -3.61 28.92
N GLY A 23 -33.18 -3.64 28.35
CA GLY A 23 -33.49 -2.97 27.08
C GLY A 23 -33.42 -1.45 27.18
N GLU A 24 -33.98 -0.85 28.24
CA GLU A 24 -33.92 0.59 28.47
C GLU A 24 -32.49 1.06 28.65
N PHE A 25 -31.69 0.36 29.44
CA PHE A 25 -30.28 0.70 29.65
C PHE A 25 -29.46 0.57 28.35
N SER A 26 -29.67 -0.50 27.58
CA SER A 26 -29.03 -0.67 26.25
C SER A 26 -29.39 0.48 25.31
N HIS A 27 -30.64 0.97 25.37
CA HIS A 27 -31.06 2.10 24.52
C HIS A 27 -30.40 3.43 24.97
N VAL A 28 -30.24 3.67 26.27
CA VAL A 28 -29.52 4.82 26.82
C VAL A 28 -28.05 4.78 26.33
N ILE A 29 -27.38 3.65 26.47
CA ILE A 29 -25.97 3.48 25.98
C ILE A 29 -25.91 3.73 24.49
N LYS A 30 -26.81 3.15 23.70
CA LYS A 30 -26.85 3.36 22.25
C LYS A 30 -26.93 4.85 21.91
N LYS A 31 -27.86 5.56 22.50
CA LYS A 31 -28.05 7.01 22.28
C LYS A 31 -26.81 7.81 22.68
N LEU A 32 -26.19 7.49 23.81
CA LEU A 32 -24.94 8.12 24.25
C LEU A 32 -23.80 7.91 23.25
N VAL A 33 -23.62 6.69 22.80
CA VAL A 33 -22.56 6.35 21.83
C VAL A 33 -22.80 7.03 20.48
N GLU A 34 -24.01 6.93 19.93
CA GLU A 34 -24.36 7.53 18.64
C GLU A 34 -24.29 9.07 18.65
N THR A 35 -24.59 9.70 19.78
CA THR A 35 -24.53 11.18 19.93
C THR A 35 -23.08 11.67 20.02
N ASN A 36 -22.21 10.95 20.76
CA ASN A 36 -20.85 11.41 21.00
C ASN A 36 -19.86 10.93 19.90
N PHE A 37 -20.17 9.84 19.20
CA PHE A 37 -19.34 9.24 18.17
C PHE A 37 -20.09 9.13 16.84
N SER A 38 -20.73 10.22 16.43
CA SER A 38 -21.52 10.28 15.19
C SER A 38 -20.70 10.11 13.93
N TYR A 39 -19.39 10.42 13.97
CA TYR A 39 -18.45 10.24 12.88
C TYR A 39 -17.03 10.09 13.42
N VAL A 40 -16.42 8.94 13.19
CA VAL A 40 -15.07 8.60 13.70
C VAL A 40 -14.22 8.01 12.60
N ARG A 41 -12.90 8.11 12.79
CA ARG A 41 -11.88 7.43 11.98
C ARG A 41 -11.12 6.47 12.88
N ILE A 42 -11.16 5.19 12.54
CA ILE A 42 -10.52 4.13 13.32
C ILE A 42 -9.52 3.42 12.42
N ARG A 43 -8.25 3.39 12.86
CA ARG A 43 -7.18 2.61 12.23
C ARG A 43 -7.13 1.23 12.87
N GLY A 44 -6.93 0.20 12.03
CA GLY A 44 -6.74 -1.17 12.48
C GLY A 44 -6.54 -2.14 11.33
N GLU A 45 -6.12 -3.34 11.66
CA GLU A 45 -5.97 -4.45 10.72
C GLU A 45 -7.29 -5.17 10.55
N ILE A 46 -7.67 -5.47 9.31
CA ILE A 46 -8.86 -6.27 9.00
C ILE A 46 -8.62 -7.73 9.39
N SER A 47 -9.56 -8.26 10.17
CA SER A 47 -9.56 -9.69 10.52
C SER A 47 -10.94 -10.29 10.30
N ARG A 48 -10.96 -11.54 9.81
CA ARG A 48 -12.16 -12.36 9.57
C ARG A 48 -13.20 -11.68 8.67
N PRO A 49 -12.83 -11.19 7.47
CA PRO A 49 -13.79 -10.64 6.53
C PRO A 49 -14.77 -11.72 6.08
N SER A 50 -16.06 -11.40 6.11
CA SER A 50 -17.17 -12.29 5.74
C SER A 50 -18.08 -11.61 4.75
N PHE A 51 -18.43 -12.32 3.68
CA PHE A 51 -19.20 -11.83 2.53
C PHE A 51 -20.49 -12.68 2.38
N PRO A 52 -21.46 -12.54 3.27
CA PRO A 52 -22.71 -13.30 3.18
C PRO A 52 -23.52 -12.94 1.94
N GLY A 53 -24.43 -13.84 1.53
CA GLY A 53 -25.29 -13.63 0.37
C GLY A 53 -26.24 -12.42 0.43
N SER A 54 -26.36 -11.76 1.60
CA SER A 54 -27.04 -10.46 1.75
C SER A 54 -26.36 -9.30 1.05
N GLY A 55 -25.11 -9.48 0.63
CA GLY A 55 -24.30 -8.48 -0.03
C GLY A 55 -23.67 -7.44 0.92
N HIS A 56 -23.80 -7.60 2.23
CA HIS A 56 -23.08 -6.80 3.23
C HIS A 56 -21.70 -7.41 3.49
N VAL A 57 -20.75 -6.62 3.98
CA VAL A 57 -19.45 -7.12 4.43
C VAL A 57 -19.33 -6.92 5.92
N TYR A 58 -18.90 -7.96 6.63
CA TYR A 58 -18.64 -7.93 8.06
C TYR A 58 -17.18 -8.30 8.30
N PHE A 59 -16.52 -7.60 9.20
CA PHE A 59 -15.16 -7.90 9.60
C PHE A 59 -14.89 -7.36 11.01
N THR A 60 -13.72 -7.67 11.53
CA THR A 60 -13.22 -7.12 12.78
C THR A 60 -12.03 -6.25 12.46
N LEU A 61 -12.00 -5.01 12.96
CA LEU A 61 -10.79 -4.22 13.05
C LEU A 61 -10.07 -4.58 14.34
N LYS A 62 -8.79 -4.85 14.30
CA LYS A 62 -7.95 -5.16 15.46
C LYS A 62 -6.69 -4.31 15.46
N ASP A 63 -6.15 -4.08 16.63
CA ASP A 63 -4.80 -3.61 16.89
C ASP A 63 -4.17 -4.41 18.03
N ALA A 64 -3.07 -3.92 18.62
CA ALA A 64 -2.40 -4.60 19.71
C ALA A 64 -3.25 -4.67 20.99
N ASP A 65 -4.15 -3.72 21.20
CA ASP A 65 -4.86 -3.51 22.47
C ASP A 65 -6.35 -3.84 22.41
N GLY A 66 -6.95 -3.94 21.21
CA GLY A 66 -8.38 -4.12 21.11
C GLY A 66 -8.93 -4.57 19.76
N THR A 67 -10.23 -4.82 19.78
CA THR A 67 -10.98 -5.21 18.58
C THR A 67 -12.33 -4.50 18.54
N ILE A 68 -12.77 -4.11 17.34
CA ILE A 68 -14.10 -3.58 17.09
C ILE A 68 -14.74 -4.25 15.88
N ALA A 69 -16.03 -4.62 16.00
CA ALA A 69 -16.77 -5.15 14.86
C ALA A 69 -17.04 -4.05 13.84
N ALA A 70 -16.96 -4.38 12.57
CA ALA A 70 -17.20 -3.46 11.47
C ALA A 70 -18.21 -4.05 10.46
N ILE A 71 -19.04 -3.18 9.91
CA ILE A 71 -20.00 -3.53 8.86
C ILE A 71 -19.95 -2.52 7.73
N ILE A 72 -19.93 -3.02 6.50
CA ILE A 72 -20.09 -2.24 5.28
C ILE A 72 -21.43 -2.65 4.64
N TRP A 73 -22.30 -1.70 4.45
CA TRP A 73 -23.58 -1.96 3.79
C TRP A 73 -23.39 -2.17 2.28
N LYS A 74 -24.19 -3.02 1.67
CA LYS A 74 -24.11 -3.38 0.23
C LYS A 74 -24.07 -2.17 -0.72
N TYR A 75 -24.74 -1.08 -0.37
CA TYR A 75 -24.78 0.15 -1.19
C TYR A 75 -23.51 1.02 -1.03
N THR A 76 -22.73 0.80 0.02
CA THR A 76 -21.45 1.50 0.26
C THR A 76 -20.31 0.83 -0.51
N ILE A 77 -20.33 -0.50 -0.66
CA ILE A 77 -19.24 -1.28 -1.27
C ILE A 77 -18.80 -0.76 -2.64
N PRO A 78 -19.70 -0.42 -3.59
CA PRO A 78 -19.28 0.09 -4.90
C PRO A 78 -18.57 1.46 -4.86
N ARG A 79 -18.66 2.17 -3.73
CA ARG A 79 -18.07 3.49 -3.54
C ARG A 79 -16.72 3.45 -2.84
N LEU A 80 -16.35 2.30 -2.29
CA LEU A 80 -15.07 2.12 -1.62
C LEU A 80 -13.95 2.04 -2.65
N SER A 81 -12.85 2.72 -2.39
CA SER A 81 -11.63 2.66 -3.19
C SER A 81 -10.86 1.34 -3.01
N VAL A 82 -11.11 0.65 -1.91
CA VAL A 82 -10.39 -0.55 -1.49
C VAL A 82 -11.37 -1.66 -1.11
N LYS A 83 -11.10 -2.89 -1.55
CA LYS A 83 -11.84 -4.07 -1.08
C LYS A 83 -11.24 -4.59 0.22
N PRO A 84 -12.08 -4.91 1.25
CA PRO A 84 -11.57 -5.43 2.51
C PRO A 84 -10.99 -6.84 2.34
N GLU A 85 -9.73 -7.01 2.72
CA GLU A 85 -9.00 -8.29 2.70
C GLU A 85 -8.38 -8.57 4.07
N GLU A 86 -8.23 -9.86 4.42
CA GLU A 86 -7.61 -10.29 5.67
C GLU A 86 -6.19 -9.76 5.79
N GLY A 87 -5.83 -9.21 6.95
CA GLY A 87 -4.50 -8.69 7.23
C GLY A 87 -4.21 -7.28 6.71
N MET A 88 -5.16 -6.66 5.99
CA MET A 88 -4.99 -5.31 5.48
C MET A 88 -5.12 -4.27 6.60
N GLU A 89 -4.14 -3.38 6.74
CA GLU A 89 -4.22 -2.24 7.66
C GLU A 89 -4.95 -1.08 7.00
N VAL A 90 -6.05 -0.65 7.60
CA VAL A 90 -6.96 0.36 7.02
C VAL A 90 -7.35 1.43 8.05
N ILE A 91 -7.79 2.58 7.52
CA ILE A 91 -8.51 3.60 8.28
C ILE A 91 -9.97 3.55 7.83
N CYS A 92 -10.84 3.07 8.70
CA CYS A 92 -12.28 3.07 8.49
C CYS A 92 -12.91 4.36 9.05
N THR A 93 -13.67 5.04 8.21
CA THR A 93 -14.42 6.24 8.57
C THR A 93 -15.89 5.90 8.59
N GLY A 94 -16.60 6.25 9.66
CA GLY A 94 -18.00 5.90 9.79
C GLY A 94 -18.61 6.24 11.16
N LYS A 95 -19.74 5.62 11.46
CA LYS A 95 -20.53 5.86 12.68
C LYS A 95 -20.41 4.71 13.65
N ILE A 96 -20.25 5.01 14.94
CA ILE A 96 -20.33 3.98 15.96
C ILE A 96 -21.80 3.78 16.34
N THR A 97 -22.21 2.52 16.43
CA THR A 97 -23.53 2.13 16.93
C THR A 97 -23.40 0.92 17.86
N THR A 98 -24.47 0.61 18.59
CA THR A 98 -24.52 -0.61 19.40
C THR A 98 -25.54 -1.57 18.83
N PHE A 99 -25.21 -2.87 18.87
CA PHE A 99 -26.18 -3.92 18.57
C PHE A 99 -26.96 -4.27 19.84
N ALA A 100 -28.22 -3.84 19.93
CA ALA A 100 -29.03 -3.89 21.14
C ALA A 100 -29.15 -5.30 21.72
N GLY A 101 -29.13 -6.36 20.90
CA GLY A 101 -29.30 -7.74 21.37
C GLY A 101 -28.07 -8.35 22.07
N GLN A 102 -26.89 -7.74 22.01
CA GLN A 102 -25.65 -8.32 22.56
C GLN A 102 -24.74 -7.30 23.27
N SER A 103 -25.17 -6.06 23.49
CA SER A 103 -24.36 -4.98 24.09
C SER A 103 -22.97 -4.82 23.44
N LYS A 104 -22.87 -5.08 22.14
CA LYS A 104 -21.64 -4.89 21.34
C LYS A 104 -21.72 -3.57 20.60
N TYR A 105 -20.62 -2.82 20.59
CA TYR A 105 -20.48 -1.68 19.71
C TYR A 105 -19.77 -2.09 18.42
N GLN A 106 -20.15 -1.42 17.35
CA GLN A 106 -19.60 -1.68 16.01
C GLN A 106 -19.50 -0.37 15.23
N ILE A 107 -18.60 -0.34 14.27
CA ILE A 107 -18.52 0.75 13.31
C ILE A 107 -19.32 0.40 12.04
N ILE A 108 -20.21 1.31 11.64
CA ILE A 108 -20.80 1.29 10.29
C ILE A 108 -19.89 2.10 9.41
N VAL A 109 -19.19 1.42 8.49
CA VAL A 109 -18.17 2.03 7.64
C VAL A 109 -18.83 2.69 6.43
N ASP A 110 -18.59 3.99 6.28
CA ASP A 110 -19.01 4.78 5.13
C ASP A 110 -17.87 4.95 4.11
N ASN A 111 -16.60 4.99 4.59
CA ASN A 111 -15.39 5.04 3.75
C ASN A 111 -14.27 4.21 4.37
N MET A 112 -13.40 3.67 3.52
CA MET A 112 -12.23 2.90 3.91
C MET A 112 -11.05 3.26 3.01
N GLU A 113 -9.91 3.51 3.62
CA GLU A 113 -8.64 3.82 2.95
C GLU A 113 -7.52 2.97 3.54
N VAL A 114 -6.50 2.62 2.74
CA VAL A 114 -5.33 1.90 3.24
C VAL A 114 -4.58 2.80 4.21
N ALA A 115 -4.19 2.26 5.37
CA ALA A 115 -3.47 3.03 6.36
C ALA A 115 -2.05 3.35 5.85
N GLY A 116 -1.68 4.62 5.88
CA GLY A 116 -0.36 5.06 5.40
C GLY A 116 -0.31 5.54 3.95
N GLU A 117 -1.24 5.13 3.08
CA GLU A 117 -1.24 5.53 1.66
C GLU A 117 -1.23 7.05 1.47
N GLY A 118 -2.02 7.78 2.22
CA GLY A 118 -2.03 9.25 2.15
C GLY A 118 -0.69 9.89 2.55
N ALA A 119 0.03 9.31 3.50
CA ALA A 119 1.37 9.77 3.88
C ALA A 119 2.39 9.45 2.77
N LEU A 120 2.30 8.24 2.19
CA LEU A 120 3.16 7.83 1.08
C LEU A 120 2.93 8.68 -0.17
N LEU A 121 1.67 8.95 -0.52
CA LEU A 121 1.32 9.83 -1.66
C LEU A 121 1.87 11.24 -1.46
N LYS A 122 1.78 11.80 -0.25
CA LYS A 122 2.38 13.10 0.06
C LYS A 122 3.90 13.07 -0.10
N MET A 123 4.56 12.05 0.46
CA MET A 123 6.01 11.88 0.32
C MET A 123 6.43 11.73 -1.15
N LEU A 124 5.67 10.99 -1.94
CA LEU A 124 5.89 10.82 -3.38
C LEU A 124 5.80 12.16 -4.11
N GLU A 125 4.76 12.94 -3.84
CA GLU A 125 4.55 14.24 -4.49
C GLU A 125 5.62 15.26 -4.09
N ASP A 126 6.01 15.31 -2.82
CA ASP A 126 7.09 16.19 -2.34
C ASP A 126 8.43 15.80 -3.00
N ARG A 127 8.73 14.51 -3.10
CA ARG A 127 9.93 13.98 -3.79
C ARG A 127 9.89 14.30 -5.29
N ARG A 128 8.75 14.10 -5.94
CA ARG A 128 8.54 14.44 -7.35
C ARG A 128 8.83 15.92 -7.63
N LYS A 129 8.28 16.82 -6.81
CA LYS A 129 8.52 18.27 -6.94
C LYS A 129 9.98 18.64 -6.78
N LYS A 130 10.66 18.04 -5.79
CA LYS A 130 12.09 18.25 -5.55
C LYS A 130 12.90 17.86 -6.79
N LEU A 131 12.75 16.63 -7.28
CA LEU A 131 13.53 16.09 -8.40
C LEU A 131 13.20 16.79 -9.73
N LEU A 132 11.95 17.24 -9.90
CA LEU A 132 11.54 18.08 -11.04
C LEU A 132 12.23 19.45 -11.00
N ALA A 133 12.30 20.08 -9.83
CA ALA A 133 12.98 21.38 -9.67
C ALA A 133 14.50 21.27 -9.90
N GLU A 134 15.09 20.11 -9.62
CA GLU A 134 16.49 19.82 -9.95
C GLU A 134 16.70 19.49 -11.46
N GLY A 135 15.63 19.37 -12.26
CA GLY A 135 15.69 19.12 -13.69
C GLY A 135 15.91 17.67 -14.11
N LEU A 136 15.82 16.69 -13.16
CA LEU A 136 16.12 15.28 -13.48
C LEU A 136 15.15 14.66 -14.50
N PHE A 137 13.98 15.24 -14.68
CA PHE A 137 12.94 14.74 -15.60
C PHE A 137 12.91 15.47 -16.95
N ASN A 138 13.85 16.39 -17.20
CA ASN A 138 13.89 17.14 -18.44
C ASN A 138 14.13 16.24 -19.66
N PRO A 139 13.37 16.41 -20.74
CA PRO A 139 13.53 15.59 -21.96
C PRO A 139 14.93 15.67 -22.58
N GLU A 140 15.67 16.75 -22.33
CA GLU A 140 17.01 16.99 -22.85
C GLU A 140 18.05 15.96 -22.36
N HIS A 141 17.79 15.34 -21.21
CA HIS A 141 18.67 14.32 -20.63
C HIS A 141 18.39 12.92 -21.15
N LYS A 142 17.27 12.71 -21.87
CA LYS A 142 16.87 11.40 -22.35
C LYS A 142 17.69 10.97 -23.56
N LYS A 143 18.25 9.78 -23.44
CA LYS A 143 19.06 9.15 -24.49
C LYS A 143 18.17 8.42 -25.50
N PRO A 144 18.53 8.41 -26.79
CA PRO A 144 17.82 7.60 -27.78
C PRO A 144 18.00 6.11 -27.48
N ILE A 145 16.90 5.37 -27.57
CA ILE A 145 16.94 3.90 -27.47
C ILE A 145 17.59 3.34 -28.74
N PRO A 146 18.59 2.43 -28.64
CA PRO A 146 19.21 1.83 -29.80
C PRO A 146 18.19 1.00 -30.60
N TYR A 147 18.23 1.15 -31.94
CA TYR A 147 17.30 0.46 -32.82
C TYR A 147 17.45 -1.07 -32.79
N LEU A 148 18.69 -1.56 -32.72
CA LEU A 148 19.03 -2.98 -32.68
C LEU A 148 20.08 -3.21 -31.58
N PRO A 149 19.69 -3.33 -30.29
CA PRO A 149 20.64 -3.61 -29.22
C PRO A 149 21.17 -5.05 -29.33
N GLU A 150 22.49 -5.25 -29.35
CA GLU A 150 23.09 -6.57 -29.30
C GLU A 150 22.95 -7.23 -27.93
N ILE A 151 23.13 -6.41 -26.88
CA ILE A 151 23.14 -6.88 -25.50
C ILE A 151 22.14 -6.06 -24.69
N ILE A 152 21.15 -6.73 -24.12
CA ILE A 152 20.12 -6.13 -23.25
C ILE A 152 20.34 -6.65 -21.83
N ALA A 153 20.47 -5.75 -20.85
CA ALA A 153 20.45 -6.12 -19.43
C ALA A 153 19.06 -5.94 -18.86
N VAL A 154 18.53 -6.96 -18.21
CA VAL A 154 17.22 -6.92 -17.54
C VAL A 154 17.43 -6.98 -16.03
N ILE A 155 17.12 -5.89 -15.33
CA ILE A 155 17.14 -5.77 -13.86
C ILE A 155 15.75 -6.14 -13.35
N THR A 156 15.61 -7.31 -12.75
CA THR A 156 14.34 -7.84 -12.26
C THR A 156 14.54 -9.01 -11.29
N SER A 157 13.45 -9.51 -10.72
CA SER A 157 13.48 -10.76 -9.94
C SER A 157 13.69 -11.97 -10.86
N PRO A 158 14.62 -12.88 -10.55
CA PRO A 158 14.94 -14.03 -11.41
C PRO A 158 13.83 -15.09 -11.45
N SER A 159 12.93 -15.11 -10.48
CA SER A 159 11.88 -16.13 -10.37
C SER A 159 10.49 -15.63 -10.79
N GLY A 160 10.34 -14.36 -11.15
CA GLY A 160 9.05 -13.75 -11.49
C GLY A 160 8.50 -14.17 -12.87
N ALA A 161 7.19 -13.98 -13.08
CA ALA A 161 6.58 -14.13 -14.41
C ALA A 161 7.14 -13.11 -15.41
N VAL A 162 7.46 -11.92 -14.94
CA VAL A 162 7.97 -10.79 -15.72
C VAL A 162 9.18 -11.17 -16.57
N ILE A 163 10.19 -11.83 -16.00
CA ILE A 163 11.39 -12.22 -16.76
C ILE A 163 11.07 -13.26 -17.84
N LYS A 164 10.17 -14.19 -17.56
CA LYS A 164 9.73 -15.20 -18.54
C LYS A 164 9.04 -14.55 -19.73
N ASP A 165 8.16 -13.58 -19.46
CA ASP A 165 7.42 -12.86 -20.47
C ASP A 165 8.34 -12.01 -21.36
N ILE A 166 9.34 -11.33 -20.77
CA ILE A 166 10.36 -10.58 -21.52
C ILE A 166 11.17 -11.51 -22.42
N LEU A 167 11.72 -12.60 -21.85
CA LEU A 167 12.54 -13.56 -22.61
C LEU A 167 11.75 -14.21 -23.75
N HIS A 168 10.51 -14.61 -23.49
CA HIS A 168 9.63 -15.17 -24.51
C HIS A 168 9.42 -14.18 -25.66
N ARG A 169 9.12 -12.92 -25.33
CA ARG A 169 8.87 -11.89 -26.34
C ARG A 169 10.11 -11.55 -27.16
N LEU A 170 11.28 -11.40 -26.52
CA LEU A 170 12.56 -11.16 -27.22
C LEU A 170 12.94 -12.34 -28.11
N SER A 171 12.77 -13.58 -27.62
CA SER A 171 13.03 -14.80 -28.39
C SER A 171 12.18 -14.87 -29.66
N ASP A 172 10.90 -14.47 -29.58
CA ASP A 172 9.97 -14.55 -30.72
C ASP A 172 10.20 -13.49 -31.79
N ARG A 173 10.61 -12.27 -31.36
CA ARG A 173 10.64 -11.11 -32.25
C ARG A 173 12.04 -10.68 -32.66
N PHE A 174 12.94 -10.62 -31.71
CA PHE A 174 14.31 -10.16 -31.92
C PHE A 174 15.26 -10.85 -30.93
N PRO A 175 15.76 -12.04 -31.26
CA PRO A 175 16.70 -12.77 -30.41
C PRO A 175 17.96 -11.96 -30.15
N SER A 176 18.07 -11.36 -28.97
CA SER A 176 19.23 -10.60 -28.50
C SER A 176 19.93 -11.35 -27.37
N HIS A 177 21.18 -10.98 -27.10
CA HIS A 177 21.87 -11.49 -25.93
C HIS A 177 21.36 -10.81 -24.68
N VAL A 178 20.78 -11.57 -23.75
CA VAL A 178 20.12 -11.01 -22.53
C VAL A 178 20.91 -11.36 -21.29
N TYR A 179 21.34 -10.32 -20.54
CA TYR A 179 21.85 -10.47 -19.19
C TYR A 179 20.69 -10.32 -18.20
N ILE A 180 20.49 -11.31 -17.36
CA ILE A 180 19.56 -11.19 -16.24
C ILE A 180 20.36 -10.72 -15.03
N TRP A 181 20.02 -9.53 -14.50
CA TRP A 181 20.62 -8.98 -13.30
C TRP A 181 19.63 -9.14 -12.14
N PRO A 182 19.83 -10.15 -11.28
CA PRO A 182 18.85 -10.50 -10.26
C PRO A 182 18.86 -9.50 -9.12
N VAL A 183 17.70 -8.95 -8.81
CA VAL A 183 17.46 -8.03 -7.69
C VAL A 183 16.15 -8.34 -7.00
N ALA A 184 16.01 -7.93 -5.74
CA ALA A 184 14.71 -7.80 -5.11
C ALA A 184 13.93 -6.65 -5.77
N VAL A 185 12.68 -6.89 -6.15
CA VAL A 185 11.82 -5.88 -6.81
C VAL A 185 10.74 -5.32 -5.87
N GLN A 186 10.80 -5.65 -4.58
CA GLN A 186 9.96 -5.15 -3.50
C GLN A 186 10.67 -5.32 -2.15
N GLY A 187 10.20 -4.60 -1.11
CA GLY A 187 10.81 -4.59 0.21
C GLY A 187 11.96 -3.57 0.34
N GLU A 188 12.47 -3.43 1.56
CA GLU A 188 13.41 -2.35 1.94
C GLU A 188 14.73 -2.33 1.15
N GLU A 189 15.26 -3.50 0.81
CA GLU A 189 16.54 -3.61 0.09
C GLU A 189 16.40 -3.41 -1.43
N SER A 190 15.18 -3.40 -1.98
CA SER A 190 14.93 -3.35 -3.42
C SER A 190 15.54 -2.10 -4.07
N ALA A 191 15.26 -0.92 -3.53
CA ALA A 191 15.78 0.34 -4.09
C ALA A 191 17.31 0.36 -4.18
N LYS A 192 17.99 -0.12 -3.14
CA LYS A 192 19.44 -0.20 -3.08
C LYS A 192 20.00 -1.22 -4.08
N GLN A 193 19.36 -2.38 -4.21
CA GLN A 193 19.78 -3.40 -5.15
C GLN A 193 19.59 -2.93 -6.60
N VAL A 194 18.46 -2.28 -6.93
CA VAL A 194 18.22 -1.73 -8.28
C VAL A 194 19.23 -0.63 -8.61
N SER A 195 19.45 0.32 -7.69
CA SER A 195 20.44 1.38 -7.87
C SER A 195 21.85 0.82 -8.11
N ASN A 196 22.30 -0.10 -7.24
CA ASN A 196 23.61 -0.74 -7.38
C ASN A 196 23.74 -1.53 -8.69
N ALA A 197 22.67 -2.21 -9.14
CA ALA A 197 22.65 -2.94 -10.39
C ALA A 197 22.87 -2.01 -11.59
N ILE A 198 22.21 -0.86 -11.63
CA ILE A 198 22.39 0.15 -12.66
C ILE A 198 23.83 0.66 -12.66
N ASP A 199 24.36 1.01 -11.49
CA ASP A 199 25.71 1.54 -11.34
C ASP A 199 26.78 0.50 -11.77
N GLN A 200 26.62 -0.77 -11.37
CA GLN A 200 27.51 -1.85 -11.76
C GLN A 200 27.50 -2.11 -13.26
N LEU A 201 26.32 -2.12 -13.90
CA LEU A 201 26.23 -2.28 -15.37
C LEU A 201 26.92 -1.12 -16.11
N ASN A 202 26.86 0.10 -15.58
CA ASN A 202 27.56 1.25 -16.16
C ASN A 202 29.08 1.19 -15.98
N GLN A 203 29.58 0.48 -14.95
CA GLN A 203 31.01 0.29 -14.68
C GLN A 203 31.63 -0.85 -15.48
N LEU A 204 30.83 -1.69 -16.16
CA LEU A 204 31.37 -2.73 -17.03
C LEU A 204 32.20 -2.09 -18.13
N SER A 205 33.47 -2.48 -18.21
CA SER A 205 34.43 -1.98 -19.17
C SER A 205 34.84 -3.08 -20.15
N LYS A 206 35.56 -2.68 -21.20
CA LYS A 206 36.13 -3.65 -22.16
C LYS A 206 37.19 -4.60 -21.56
N GLU A 207 37.66 -4.28 -20.36
CA GLU A 207 38.65 -5.08 -19.61
C GLU A 207 37.98 -6.22 -18.82
N THR A 208 36.65 -6.17 -18.62
CA THR A 208 35.89 -7.27 -18.02
C THR A 208 35.52 -8.30 -19.07
N ASN A 209 35.50 -9.59 -18.72
CA ASN A 209 35.05 -10.66 -19.64
C ASN A 209 33.54 -10.54 -19.98
N VAL A 210 32.83 -9.59 -19.42
CA VAL A 210 31.42 -9.30 -19.65
C VAL A 210 31.33 -7.99 -20.44
N LYS A 211 30.79 -8.05 -21.64
CA LYS A 211 30.57 -6.86 -22.46
C LYS A 211 29.52 -5.95 -21.80
N ARG A 212 29.72 -4.64 -21.89
CA ARG A 212 28.76 -3.66 -21.45
C ARG A 212 27.48 -3.78 -22.29
N PRO A 213 26.27 -3.73 -21.65
CA PRO A 213 25.00 -3.76 -22.40
C PRO A 213 24.76 -2.46 -23.16
N ASP A 214 24.03 -2.56 -24.27
CA ASP A 214 23.59 -1.41 -25.08
C ASP A 214 22.32 -0.77 -24.51
N LEU A 215 21.55 -1.55 -23.75
CA LEU A 215 20.26 -1.17 -23.20
C LEU A 215 20.02 -1.84 -21.84
N ILE A 216 19.44 -1.12 -20.90
CA ILE A 216 18.97 -1.66 -19.63
C ILE A 216 17.43 -1.60 -19.60
N ILE A 217 16.79 -2.69 -19.20
CA ILE A 217 15.35 -2.74 -18.88
C ILE A 217 15.22 -2.97 -17.38
N VAL A 218 14.59 -2.04 -16.67
CA VAL A 218 14.19 -2.23 -15.26
C VAL A 218 12.75 -2.67 -15.26
N ALA A 219 12.47 -3.90 -14.81
CA ALA A 219 11.15 -4.50 -14.96
C ALA A 219 10.59 -5.06 -13.66
N ARG A 220 9.30 -4.75 -13.43
CA ARG A 220 8.48 -5.30 -12.34
C ARG A 220 7.01 -5.27 -12.76
N GLY A 221 6.25 -6.31 -12.43
CA GLY A 221 4.80 -6.35 -12.65
C GLY A 221 4.05 -5.33 -11.80
N GLY A 222 2.73 -5.26 -11.91
CA GLY A 222 1.89 -4.38 -11.09
C GLY A 222 1.92 -4.71 -9.61
N GLY A 223 1.32 -3.85 -8.80
CA GLY A 223 1.20 -3.99 -7.35
C GLY A 223 0.69 -2.71 -6.69
N SER A 224 0.57 -2.73 -5.38
CA SER A 224 0.19 -1.56 -4.60
C SER A 224 1.26 -0.46 -4.64
N LEU A 225 0.93 0.74 -4.17
CA LEU A 225 1.89 1.84 -4.05
C LEU A 225 3.10 1.45 -3.19
N GLU A 226 2.87 0.70 -2.11
CA GLU A 226 3.91 0.18 -1.23
C GLU A 226 4.82 -0.80 -1.95
N ASP A 227 4.25 -1.69 -2.76
CA ASP A 227 5.00 -2.66 -3.55
C ASP A 227 5.89 -2.01 -4.61
N LEU A 228 5.46 -0.90 -5.18
CA LEU A 228 6.18 -0.12 -6.18
C LEU A 228 7.08 0.95 -5.57
N TRP A 229 7.06 1.09 -4.24
CA TRP A 229 7.71 2.20 -3.54
C TRP A 229 9.20 2.32 -3.84
N SER A 230 9.90 1.20 -3.96
CA SER A 230 11.34 1.18 -4.26
C SER A 230 11.71 1.90 -5.55
N PHE A 231 10.81 1.93 -6.54
CA PHE A 231 11.01 2.65 -7.81
C PHE A 231 10.67 4.15 -7.73
N ASN A 232 10.16 4.59 -6.56
CA ASN A 232 9.96 5.99 -6.19
C ASN A 232 11.09 6.53 -5.30
N GLU A 233 12.08 5.72 -4.96
CA GLU A 233 13.19 6.14 -4.13
C GLU A 233 14.19 7.02 -4.91
N GLU A 234 14.64 8.12 -4.27
CA GLU A 234 15.56 9.10 -4.87
C GLU A 234 16.86 8.46 -5.35
N ILE A 235 17.36 7.45 -4.64
CA ILE A 235 18.58 6.73 -5.01
C ILE A 235 18.45 6.06 -6.38
N VAL A 236 17.30 5.45 -6.68
CA VAL A 236 17.02 4.80 -7.96
C VAL A 236 16.93 5.85 -9.08
N VAL A 237 16.18 6.94 -8.83
CA VAL A 237 16.04 8.04 -9.81
C VAL A 237 17.40 8.63 -10.17
N ARG A 238 18.27 8.84 -9.19
CA ARG A 238 19.63 9.38 -9.43
C ARG A 238 20.53 8.41 -10.17
N SER A 239 20.48 7.11 -9.89
CA SER A 239 21.24 6.10 -10.64
C SER A 239 20.78 6.02 -12.09
N VAL A 240 19.47 6.09 -12.35
CA VAL A 240 18.93 6.16 -13.73
C VAL A 240 19.40 7.41 -14.45
N PHE A 241 19.31 8.58 -13.80
CA PHE A 241 19.75 9.85 -14.37
C PHE A 241 21.24 9.85 -14.74
N ASN A 242 22.09 9.28 -13.88
CA ASN A 242 23.53 9.20 -14.07
C ASN A 242 23.95 8.08 -15.03
N SER A 243 23.05 7.19 -15.42
CA SER A 243 23.37 6.11 -16.33
C SER A 243 23.79 6.65 -17.70
N THR A 244 24.87 6.11 -18.23
CA THR A 244 25.31 6.38 -19.60
C THR A 244 24.76 5.36 -20.61
N ILE A 245 24.14 4.27 -20.10
CA ILE A 245 23.41 3.29 -20.91
C ILE A 245 21.95 3.72 -20.93
N PRO A 246 21.27 3.74 -22.08
CA PRO A 246 19.84 3.98 -22.15
C PRO A 246 19.03 3.02 -21.27
N ILE A 247 18.00 3.54 -20.59
CA ILE A 247 17.17 2.76 -19.67
C ILE A 247 15.71 2.83 -20.07
N ILE A 248 15.07 1.66 -20.19
CA ILE A 248 13.62 1.52 -20.29
C ILE A 248 13.08 1.15 -18.91
N SER A 249 12.16 1.95 -18.39
CA SER A 249 11.32 1.57 -17.24
C SER A 249 10.12 0.77 -17.72
N ALA A 250 9.93 -0.41 -17.13
CA ALA A 250 8.79 -1.31 -17.35
C ALA A 250 8.24 -1.75 -15.99
N VAL A 251 7.88 -0.76 -15.17
CA VAL A 251 7.44 -0.94 -13.78
C VAL A 251 5.94 -0.69 -13.68
N GLY A 252 5.21 -1.63 -13.06
CA GLY A 252 3.77 -1.52 -12.90
C GLY A 252 2.96 -1.87 -14.16
N HIS A 253 1.72 -1.40 -14.18
CA HIS A 253 0.83 -1.46 -15.34
C HIS A 253 0.63 -0.06 -15.94
N GLU A 254 -0.24 0.04 -16.93
CA GLU A 254 -0.49 1.30 -17.66
C GLU A 254 -0.87 2.47 -16.73
N THR A 255 -1.65 2.21 -15.69
CA THR A 255 -2.11 3.19 -14.71
C THR A 255 -1.09 3.54 -13.62
N ASP A 256 -0.12 2.66 -13.38
CA ASP A 256 0.84 2.81 -12.31
C ASP A 256 2.02 3.65 -12.81
N THR A 257 2.19 4.85 -12.29
CA THR A 257 3.31 5.72 -12.66
C THR A 257 4.22 5.94 -11.46
N THR A 258 5.49 5.63 -11.65
CA THR A 258 6.53 5.75 -10.63
C THR A 258 7.59 6.80 -11.03
N LEU A 259 8.43 7.25 -10.09
CA LEU A 259 9.44 8.28 -10.39
C LEU A 259 10.51 7.78 -11.37
N ILE A 260 10.80 6.48 -11.39
CA ILE A 260 11.70 5.90 -12.39
C ILE A 260 11.18 6.11 -13.82
N ASP A 261 9.84 6.14 -14.03
CA ASP A 261 9.24 6.34 -15.34
C ASP A 261 9.50 7.75 -15.90
N PHE A 262 9.55 8.76 -15.01
CA PHE A 262 9.81 10.13 -15.41
C PHE A 262 11.27 10.35 -15.82
N VAL A 263 12.21 9.70 -15.12
CA VAL A 263 13.65 9.89 -15.35
C VAL A 263 14.21 8.97 -16.43
N SER A 264 13.60 7.80 -16.67
CA SER A 264 14.05 6.85 -17.70
C SER A 264 13.94 7.43 -19.11
N ASP A 265 14.77 6.94 -20.00
CA ASP A 265 14.82 7.38 -21.39
C ASP A 265 13.52 7.01 -22.14
N LEU A 266 12.94 5.87 -21.80
CA LEU A 266 11.64 5.42 -22.29
C LEU A 266 10.84 4.74 -21.17
N ARG A 267 9.53 5.00 -21.10
CA ARG A 267 8.58 4.23 -20.32
C ARG A 267 7.87 3.21 -21.20
N ALA A 268 7.90 1.96 -20.80
CA ALA A 268 7.04 0.92 -21.36
C ALA A 268 5.88 0.64 -20.38
N PRO A 269 4.61 0.61 -20.83
CA PRO A 269 3.47 0.43 -19.94
C PRO A 269 3.39 -0.97 -19.31
N THR A 270 4.11 -1.93 -19.87
CA THR A 270 4.23 -3.30 -19.37
C THR A 270 5.61 -3.88 -19.64
N PRO A 271 6.05 -4.89 -18.87
CA PRO A 271 7.30 -5.62 -19.16
C PRO A 271 7.37 -6.22 -20.56
N THR A 272 6.25 -6.73 -21.07
CA THR A 272 6.14 -7.26 -22.43
C THR A 272 6.18 -6.16 -23.51
N GLY A 273 5.78 -4.95 -23.15
CA GLY A 273 5.87 -3.79 -24.03
C GLY A 273 7.28 -3.22 -24.14
N ALA A 274 8.14 -3.51 -23.15
CA ALA A 274 9.55 -3.12 -23.17
C ALA A 274 10.39 -4.03 -24.06
N ALA A 275 10.02 -5.29 -24.16
CA ALA A 275 10.66 -6.31 -24.99
C ALA A 275 10.19 -6.25 -26.44
#